data_73df396bb4b46dbd357bc0837bb29203
#
_entry.id   73df396bb4b46dbd357bc0837bb29203
#
_cell.length_a   1.000
_cell.length_b   1.000
_cell.length_c   1.000
_cell.angle_alpha   90.00
_cell.angle_beta   90.00
_cell.angle_gamma   90.00
#
_symmetry.space_group_name_H-M   'P 1'
#
loop_
_entity.id
_entity.type
_entity.pdbx_description
1 polymer ?
#
loop_
_entity_poly.entity_id
_entity_poly.type
_entity_poly.pdbx_seq_one_letter_code
_entity_poly.pdbx_strand_id
1 'polypeptide(L)'
;IHQDSIENFCKKLKKAKESKNSDDLFIVARVESFILGKSLKDAIRRAEAYSRAGADAILIHSKEKNAKQIFSFSRNFLKSKFVKPMICVPSTYSKTKEGELIKNGFKVVIYANHLLRASYPAMLKTAKTILTKRRGLEVDKSITPIKDIIKLI
;
A
#
# COMPACT_ATOMS: atom_id res chain seq x y z
N ILE A 1 -17.93 -6.12 2.01
CA ILE A 1 -16.92 -5.26 2.67
C ILE A 1 -17.63 -3.98 3.07
N HIS A 2 -17.56 -3.61 4.33
CA HIS A 2 -18.19 -2.41 4.89
C HIS A 2 -17.11 -1.42 5.32
N GLN A 3 -17.27 -0.13 4.99
CA GLN A 3 -16.41 0.93 5.44
C GLN A 3 -17.02 1.57 6.69
N ASP A 4 -16.21 1.75 7.72
CA ASP A 4 -16.62 2.39 8.97
C ASP A 4 -17.15 3.83 8.72
N SER A 5 -17.99 4.31 9.63
CA SER A 5 -18.39 5.72 9.58
C SER A 5 -17.19 6.64 9.78
N ILE A 6 -17.27 7.85 9.24
CA ILE A 6 -16.20 8.84 9.44
C ILE A 6 -15.97 9.10 10.92
N GLU A 7 -17.05 9.23 11.67
CA GLU A 7 -17.01 9.51 13.11
C GLU A 7 -16.29 8.40 13.89
N ASN A 8 -16.71 7.14 13.69
CA ASN A 8 -16.10 6.00 14.39
C ASN A 8 -14.63 5.83 14.03
N PHE A 9 -14.28 5.99 12.75
CA PHE A 9 -12.88 5.89 12.32
C PHE A 9 -12.02 7.03 12.91
N CYS A 10 -12.56 8.25 12.98
CA CYS A 10 -11.88 9.37 13.63
C CYS A 10 -11.68 9.14 15.14
N LYS A 11 -12.63 8.52 15.84
CA LYS A 11 -12.44 8.11 17.25
C LYS A 11 -11.28 7.13 17.40
N LYS A 12 -11.17 6.15 16.51
CA LYS A 12 -10.03 5.19 16.48
C LYS A 12 -8.70 5.90 16.25
N LEU A 13 -8.63 6.84 15.29
CA LEU A 13 -7.41 7.61 15.01
C LEU A 13 -6.97 8.46 16.20
N LYS A 14 -7.91 9.17 16.85
CA LYS A 14 -7.64 9.94 18.05
C LYS A 14 -7.07 9.05 19.16
N LYS A 15 -7.73 7.92 19.42
CA LYS A 15 -7.26 6.96 20.42
C LYS A 15 -5.88 6.41 20.13
N ALA A 16 -5.60 6.07 18.86
CA ALA A 16 -4.28 5.63 18.43
C ALA A 16 -3.21 6.74 18.63
N LYS A 17 -3.56 8.00 18.32
CA LYS A 17 -2.67 9.14 18.52
C LYS A 17 -2.38 9.39 19.99
N GLU A 18 -3.40 9.34 20.86
CA GLU A 18 -3.28 9.48 22.31
C GLU A 18 -2.47 8.37 22.98
N SER A 19 -2.52 7.15 22.41
CA SER A 19 -1.83 5.97 22.94
C SER A 19 -0.36 5.86 22.49
N LYS A 20 0.16 6.81 21.68
CA LYS A 20 1.56 6.82 21.30
C LYS A 20 2.45 7.13 22.50
N ASN A 21 3.46 6.30 22.71
CA ASN A 21 4.47 6.51 23.75
C ASN A 21 5.68 7.31 23.23
N SER A 22 5.83 7.44 21.90
CA SER A 22 6.88 8.22 21.24
C SER A 22 6.39 8.77 19.90
N ASP A 23 7.15 9.68 19.29
CA ASP A 23 6.86 10.20 17.94
C ASP A 23 7.29 9.26 16.82
N ASP A 24 7.91 8.12 17.13
CA ASP A 24 8.38 7.14 16.13
C ASP A 24 7.23 6.39 15.45
N LEU A 25 6.06 6.29 16.10
CA LEU A 25 4.89 5.66 15.49
C LEU A 25 4.19 6.60 14.51
N PHE A 26 4.22 6.25 13.23
CA PHE A 26 3.60 7.00 12.14
C PHE A 26 2.24 6.39 11.76
N ILE A 27 1.15 7.15 11.94
CA ILE A 27 -0.22 6.66 11.74
C ILE A 27 -0.71 7.02 10.35
N VAL A 28 -0.91 6.00 9.51
CA VAL A 28 -1.44 6.15 8.14
C VAL A 28 -2.92 5.81 8.10
N ALA A 29 -3.76 6.77 7.72
CA ALA A 29 -5.19 6.54 7.52
C ALA A 29 -5.46 6.13 6.07
N ARG A 30 -5.99 4.92 5.88
CA ARG A 30 -6.36 4.40 4.57
C ARG A 30 -7.79 4.77 4.18
N VAL A 31 -7.95 5.34 2.99
CA VAL A 31 -9.24 5.73 2.41
C VAL A 31 -9.66 4.72 1.34
N GLU A 32 -10.74 4.00 1.58
CA GLU A 32 -11.27 2.93 0.71
C GLU A 32 -12.45 3.37 -0.16
N SER A 33 -12.75 4.67 -0.23
CA SER A 33 -13.91 5.19 -0.95
C SER A 33 -13.99 4.68 -2.39
N PHE A 34 -12.90 4.72 -3.14
CA PHE A 34 -12.88 4.26 -4.53
C PHE A 34 -13.01 2.75 -4.70
N ILE A 35 -12.49 1.97 -3.76
CA ILE A 35 -12.66 0.50 -3.75
C ILE A 35 -14.13 0.14 -3.60
N LEU A 36 -14.86 0.92 -2.80
CA LEU A 36 -16.30 0.75 -2.54
C LEU A 36 -17.20 1.49 -3.53
N GLY A 37 -16.65 2.01 -4.62
CA GLY A 37 -17.41 2.72 -5.65
C GLY A 37 -17.98 4.08 -5.19
N LYS A 38 -17.46 4.65 -4.10
CA LYS A 38 -17.88 5.97 -3.62
C LYS A 38 -17.22 7.10 -4.40
N SER A 39 -17.79 8.30 -4.27
CA SER A 39 -17.36 9.48 -5.03
C SER A 39 -16.02 10.05 -4.56
N LEU A 40 -15.40 10.87 -5.43
CA LEU A 40 -14.25 11.70 -5.09
C LEU A 40 -14.54 12.61 -3.88
N LYS A 41 -15.76 13.17 -3.81
CA LYS A 41 -16.20 14.01 -2.68
C LYS A 41 -16.18 13.25 -1.36
N ASP A 42 -16.61 11.98 -1.33
CA ASP A 42 -16.51 11.13 -0.15
C ASP A 42 -15.06 10.85 0.24
N ALA A 43 -14.20 10.55 -0.74
CA ALA A 43 -12.78 10.32 -0.50
C ALA A 43 -12.08 11.54 0.12
N ILE A 44 -12.31 12.74 -0.42
CA ILE A 44 -11.76 14.00 0.11
C ILE A 44 -12.28 14.27 1.52
N ARG A 45 -13.60 14.19 1.73
CA ARG A 45 -14.22 14.40 3.05
C ARG A 45 -13.62 13.47 4.12
N ARG A 46 -13.38 12.21 3.79
CA ARG A 46 -12.73 11.24 4.69
C ARG A 46 -11.27 11.61 4.95
N ALA A 47 -10.51 11.91 3.92
CA ALA A 47 -9.11 12.27 4.06
C ALA A 47 -8.93 13.49 4.97
N GLU A 48 -9.74 14.52 4.79
CA GLU A 48 -9.73 15.72 5.64
C GLU A 48 -10.12 15.42 7.09
N ALA A 49 -11.16 14.62 7.29
CA ALA A 49 -11.61 14.23 8.63
C ALA A 49 -10.52 13.40 9.36
N TYR A 50 -9.89 12.47 8.65
CA TYR A 50 -8.83 11.63 9.19
C TYR A 50 -7.56 12.43 9.51
N SER A 51 -7.21 13.38 8.65
CA SER A 51 -6.10 14.31 8.89
C SER A 51 -6.32 15.16 10.16
N ARG A 52 -7.54 15.68 10.34
CA ARG A 52 -7.92 16.41 11.57
C ARG A 52 -7.93 15.53 12.81
N ALA A 53 -8.26 14.25 12.66
CA ALA A 53 -8.31 13.30 13.76
C ALA A 53 -6.92 12.79 14.20
N GLY A 54 -5.83 13.20 13.51
CA GLY A 54 -4.46 12.90 13.94
C GLY A 54 -3.72 11.89 13.05
N ALA A 55 -4.24 11.57 11.85
CA ALA A 55 -3.47 10.81 10.89
C ALA A 55 -2.22 11.60 10.43
N ASP A 56 -1.08 10.94 10.38
CA ASP A 56 0.19 11.52 9.94
C ASP A 56 0.33 11.49 8.41
N ALA A 57 -0.34 10.54 7.73
CA ALA A 57 -0.45 10.47 6.28
C ALA A 57 -1.79 9.86 5.83
N ILE A 58 -2.13 10.08 4.55
CA ILE A 58 -3.31 9.51 3.90
C ILE A 58 -2.89 8.53 2.81
N LEU A 59 -3.35 7.28 2.91
CA LEU A 59 -3.22 6.30 1.86
C LEU A 59 -4.53 6.23 1.07
N ILE A 60 -4.51 6.63 -0.19
CA ILE A 60 -5.64 6.46 -1.11
C ILE A 60 -5.49 5.18 -1.93
N HIS A 61 -6.56 4.41 -2.03
CA HIS A 61 -6.56 3.17 -2.78
C HIS A 61 -7.59 3.21 -3.91
N SER A 62 -7.24 2.63 -5.07
CA SER A 62 -8.12 2.50 -6.22
C SER A 62 -7.98 1.11 -6.85
N LYS A 63 -9.08 0.58 -7.40
CA LYS A 63 -9.11 -0.66 -8.20
C LYS A 63 -8.99 -0.42 -9.71
N GLU A 64 -8.96 0.84 -10.14
CA GLU A 64 -8.80 1.20 -11.54
C GLU A 64 -7.46 0.75 -12.10
N LYS A 65 -7.44 0.35 -13.39
CA LYS A 65 -6.21 -0.05 -14.10
C LYS A 65 -5.32 1.13 -14.52
N ASN A 66 -5.74 2.36 -14.18
CA ASN A 66 -5.00 3.59 -14.44
C ASN A 66 -5.04 4.51 -13.22
N ALA A 67 -4.12 5.47 -13.16
CA ALA A 67 -3.98 6.37 -12.02
C ALA A 67 -4.92 7.59 -12.02
N LYS A 68 -5.82 7.74 -12.99
CA LYS A 68 -6.68 8.94 -13.13
C LYS A 68 -7.43 9.27 -11.85
N GLN A 69 -7.99 8.26 -11.21
CA GLN A 69 -8.81 8.42 -10.01
C GLN A 69 -7.99 8.93 -8.82
N ILE A 70 -6.80 8.35 -8.57
CA ILE A 70 -5.92 8.81 -7.49
C ILE A 70 -5.29 10.17 -7.81
N PHE A 71 -5.02 10.48 -9.09
CA PHE A 71 -4.54 11.81 -9.49
C PHE A 71 -5.62 12.87 -9.32
N SER A 72 -6.87 12.56 -9.61
CA SER A 72 -8.00 13.46 -9.33
C SER A 72 -8.13 13.71 -7.82
N PHE A 73 -8.01 12.67 -7.00
CA PHE A 73 -7.98 12.80 -5.54
C PHE A 73 -6.84 13.71 -5.11
N SER A 74 -5.62 13.43 -5.55
CA SER A 74 -4.43 14.20 -5.16
C SER A 74 -4.58 15.69 -5.47
N ARG A 75 -4.94 16.04 -6.72
CA ARG A 75 -5.13 17.45 -7.12
C ARG A 75 -6.15 18.20 -6.25
N ASN A 76 -7.19 17.52 -5.78
CA ASN A 76 -8.18 18.11 -4.91
C ASN A 76 -7.71 18.18 -3.46
N PHE A 77 -7.09 17.10 -2.96
CA PHE A 77 -6.61 17.05 -1.57
C PHE A 77 -5.45 18.01 -1.31
N LEU A 78 -4.58 18.25 -2.30
CA LEU A 78 -3.50 19.23 -2.20
C LEU A 78 -3.99 20.68 -1.98
N LYS A 79 -5.26 20.97 -2.32
CA LYS A 79 -5.88 22.29 -2.07
C LYS A 79 -6.48 22.40 -0.67
N SER A 80 -6.53 21.31 0.07
CA SER A 80 -7.10 21.28 1.42
C SER A 80 -6.14 21.89 2.44
N LYS A 81 -6.67 22.66 3.39
CA LYS A 81 -5.90 23.13 4.56
C LYS A 81 -5.50 22.00 5.53
N PHE A 82 -6.02 20.79 5.33
CA PHE A 82 -5.72 19.61 6.13
C PHE A 82 -4.84 18.60 5.37
N VAL A 83 -4.15 19.04 4.32
CA VAL A 83 -3.28 18.18 3.54
C VAL A 83 -2.22 17.49 4.41
N LYS A 84 -2.02 16.21 4.14
CA LYS A 84 -0.99 15.35 4.75
C LYS A 84 -0.22 14.64 3.64
N PRO A 85 0.97 14.11 3.91
CA PRO A 85 1.68 13.25 2.96
C PRO A 85 0.76 12.18 2.39
N MET A 86 0.79 12.01 1.06
CA MET A 86 -0.04 11.01 0.39
C MET A 86 0.77 9.78 0.04
N ILE A 87 0.15 8.62 0.28
CA ILE A 87 0.71 7.30 0.02
C ILE A 87 -0.16 6.59 -1.02
N CYS A 88 0.45 5.86 -1.94
CA CYS A 88 -0.26 5.04 -2.90
C CYS A 88 0.33 3.64 -3.06
N VAL A 89 -0.48 2.71 -3.60
CA VAL A 89 -0.11 1.31 -3.84
C VAL A 89 -0.44 0.96 -5.30
N PRO A 90 0.50 1.08 -6.25
CA PRO A 90 0.22 0.97 -7.68
C PRO A 90 0.05 -0.46 -8.21
N SER A 91 -0.52 -1.38 -7.40
CA SER A 91 -0.69 -2.78 -7.80
C SER A 91 -1.66 -2.95 -8.98
N THR A 92 -2.69 -2.13 -9.08
CA THR A 92 -3.71 -2.18 -10.14
C THR A 92 -3.39 -1.27 -11.33
N TYR A 93 -2.72 -0.15 -11.11
CA TYR A 93 -2.27 0.81 -12.13
C TYR A 93 -0.75 0.74 -12.34
N SER A 94 -0.24 -0.46 -12.46
CA SER A 94 1.20 -0.80 -12.54
C SER A 94 1.96 -0.19 -13.74
N LYS A 95 1.25 0.34 -14.74
CA LYS A 95 1.85 1.09 -15.85
C LYS A 95 2.33 2.49 -15.47
N THR A 96 1.85 3.03 -14.34
CA THR A 96 2.19 4.39 -13.88
C THR A 96 3.57 4.38 -13.24
N LYS A 97 4.48 5.19 -13.77
CA LYS A 97 5.86 5.30 -13.25
C LYS A 97 5.88 6.14 -11.96
N GLU A 98 6.85 5.88 -11.10
CA GLU A 98 7.05 6.64 -9.84
C GLU A 98 7.17 8.16 -10.08
N GLY A 99 7.88 8.58 -11.13
CA GLY A 99 8.00 10.00 -11.48
C GLY A 99 6.66 10.69 -11.74
N GLU A 100 5.66 9.97 -12.29
CA GLU A 100 4.30 10.50 -12.46
C GLU A 100 3.57 10.60 -11.11
N LEU A 101 3.75 9.61 -10.23
CA LEU A 101 3.17 9.63 -8.89
C LEU A 101 3.76 10.79 -8.07
N ILE A 102 5.07 10.99 -8.10
CA ILE A 102 5.76 12.09 -7.42
C ILE A 102 5.27 13.44 -7.93
N LYS A 103 5.19 13.64 -9.25
CA LYS A 103 4.66 14.88 -9.88
C LYS A 103 3.21 15.17 -9.46
N ASN A 104 2.44 14.13 -9.17
CA ASN A 104 1.07 14.26 -8.65
C ASN A 104 1.00 14.31 -7.11
N GLY A 105 2.12 14.57 -6.41
CA GLY A 105 2.16 14.88 -4.98
C GLY A 105 2.19 13.67 -4.03
N PHE A 106 2.32 12.45 -4.54
CA PHE A 106 2.56 11.28 -3.70
C PHE A 106 3.98 11.30 -3.14
N LYS A 107 4.11 10.98 -1.84
CA LYS A 107 5.40 10.99 -1.12
C LYS A 107 5.93 9.59 -0.84
N VAL A 108 5.04 8.58 -0.80
CA VAL A 108 5.39 7.19 -0.57
C VAL A 108 4.66 6.30 -1.57
N VAL A 109 5.40 5.38 -2.18
CA VAL A 109 4.86 4.36 -3.09
C VAL A 109 5.13 2.99 -2.48
N ILE A 110 4.09 2.20 -2.26
CA ILE A 110 4.21 0.87 -1.65
C ILE A 110 4.02 -0.22 -2.69
N TYR A 111 5.05 -1.02 -2.93
CA TYR A 111 5.00 -2.24 -3.73
C TYR A 111 4.64 -3.44 -2.84
N ALA A 112 3.36 -3.53 -2.46
CA ALA A 112 2.87 -4.33 -1.34
C ALA A 112 3.09 -5.85 -1.45
N ASN A 113 2.99 -6.43 -2.64
CA ASN A 113 2.95 -7.90 -2.77
C ASN A 113 3.77 -8.47 -3.94
N HIS A 114 4.62 -7.67 -4.58
CA HIS A 114 5.36 -8.07 -5.76
C HIS A 114 6.36 -9.19 -5.44
N LEU A 115 7.09 -9.09 -4.34
CA LEU A 115 8.05 -10.10 -3.91
C LEU A 115 7.37 -11.42 -3.55
N LEU A 116 6.27 -11.37 -2.78
CA LEU A 116 5.48 -12.57 -2.45
C LEU A 116 4.93 -13.25 -3.71
N ARG A 117 4.39 -12.45 -4.65
CA ARG A 117 3.86 -12.98 -5.92
C ARG A 117 4.95 -13.56 -6.83
N ALA A 118 6.17 -13.05 -6.73
CA ALA A 118 7.31 -13.60 -7.46
C ALA A 118 7.85 -14.86 -6.79
N SER A 119 7.96 -14.90 -5.47
CA SER A 119 8.53 -16.04 -4.74
C SER A 119 7.59 -17.26 -4.74
N TYR A 120 6.28 -17.07 -4.63
CA TYR A 120 5.33 -18.19 -4.55
C TYR A 120 5.43 -19.19 -5.72
N PRO A 121 5.37 -18.78 -7.00
CA PRO A 121 5.49 -19.72 -8.12
C PRO A 121 6.87 -20.37 -8.19
N ALA A 122 7.94 -19.66 -7.80
CA ALA A 122 9.29 -20.21 -7.75
C ALA A 122 9.39 -21.32 -6.68
N MET A 123 8.91 -21.06 -5.46
CA MET A 123 8.86 -22.05 -4.38
C MET A 123 8.00 -23.27 -4.77
N LEU A 124 6.82 -23.03 -5.37
CA LEU A 124 5.92 -24.09 -5.78
C LEU A 124 6.56 -24.99 -6.85
N LYS A 125 7.25 -24.39 -7.85
CA LYS A 125 7.96 -25.12 -8.88
C LYS A 125 9.08 -25.97 -8.27
N THR A 126 9.88 -25.42 -7.40
CA THR A 126 10.96 -26.11 -6.68
C THR A 126 10.42 -27.31 -5.90
N ALA A 127 9.41 -27.11 -5.07
CA ALA A 127 8.80 -28.17 -4.27
C ALA A 127 8.25 -29.31 -5.16
N LYS A 128 7.50 -28.98 -6.23
CA LYS A 128 6.99 -29.97 -7.16
C LYS A 128 8.10 -30.77 -7.83
N THR A 129 9.19 -30.13 -8.23
CA THR A 129 10.34 -30.81 -8.87
C THR A 129 11.00 -31.80 -7.91
N ILE A 130 11.27 -31.39 -6.68
CA ILE A 130 11.87 -32.25 -5.65
C ILE A 130 10.94 -33.46 -5.37
N LEU A 131 9.65 -33.23 -5.20
CA LEU A 131 8.67 -34.29 -4.95
C LEU A 131 8.61 -35.31 -6.10
N THR A 132 8.68 -34.82 -7.34
CA THR A 132 8.61 -35.67 -8.53
C THR A 132 9.91 -36.46 -8.75
N LYS A 133 11.05 -35.79 -8.59
CA LYS A 133 12.39 -36.36 -8.86
C LYS A 133 12.98 -37.10 -7.65
N ARG A 134 12.39 -36.92 -6.46
CA ARG A 134 12.86 -37.50 -5.21
C ARG A 134 14.31 -37.11 -4.85
N ARG A 135 14.79 -35.96 -5.36
CA ARG A 135 16.13 -35.40 -5.12
C ARG A 135 16.17 -33.91 -5.49
N GLY A 136 17.25 -33.18 -5.06
CA GLY A 136 17.42 -31.75 -5.31
C GLY A 136 18.18 -31.36 -6.58
N LEU A 137 18.84 -32.31 -7.25
CA LEU A 137 19.77 -32.02 -8.37
C LEU A 137 19.17 -31.12 -9.48
N GLU A 138 17.89 -31.36 -9.81
CA GLU A 138 17.21 -30.65 -10.91
C GLU A 138 16.86 -29.20 -10.56
N VAL A 139 16.87 -28.84 -9.30
CA VAL A 139 16.59 -27.46 -8.85
C VAL A 139 17.83 -26.65 -8.54
N ASP A 140 19.00 -27.27 -8.35
CA ASP A 140 20.25 -26.60 -7.94
C ASP A 140 20.62 -25.40 -8.83
N LYS A 141 20.39 -25.52 -10.17
CA LYS A 141 20.68 -24.44 -11.11
C LYS A 141 19.67 -23.28 -11.07
N SER A 142 18.54 -23.47 -10.43
CA SER A 142 17.43 -22.50 -10.39
C SER A 142 17.23 -21.83 -9.01
N ILE A 143 18.03 -22.25 -8.03
CA ILE A 143 18.01 -21.70 -6.67
C ILE A 143 19.32 -21.01 -6.33
N THR A 144 19.25 -20.06 -5.39
CA THR A 144 20.45 -19.34 -4.94
C THR A 144 21.37 -20.30 -4.14
N PRO A 145 22.68 -20.31 -4.44
CA PRO A 145 23.62 -21.13 -3.68
C PRO A 145 23.57 -20.82 -2.19
N ILE A 146 23.63 -21.86 -1.36
CA ILE A 146 23.54 -21.71 0.10
C ILE A 146 24.59 -20.74 0.68
N LYS A 147 25.81 -20.74 0.11
CA LYS A 147 26.89 -19.81 0.49
C LYS A 147 26.52 -18.33 0.32
N ASP A 148 25.63 -18.01 -0.65
CA ASP A 148 25.20 -16.63 -0.91
C ASP A 148 24.05 -16.24 0.00
N ILE A 149 23.17 -17.20 0.36
CA ILE A 149 22.13 -16.99 1.37
C ILE A 149 22.74 -16.71 2.75
N ILE A 150 23.77 -17.49 3.16
CA ILE A 150 24.43 -17.32 4.46
C ILE A 150 25.06 -15.92 4.61
N LYS A 151 25.51 -15.30 3.52
CA LYS A 151 26.06 -13.94 3.56
C LYS A 151 25.03 -12.84 3.78
N LEU A 152 23.73 -13.15 3.68
CA LEU A 152 22.63 -12.19 3.89
C LEU A 152 22.20 -12.10 5.37
N ILE A 153 22.66 -13.03 6.20
CA ILE A 153 22.38 -13.10 7.64
C ILE A 153 23.58 -12.58 8.41
#